data_283469a9fe5941e2350e4b39d1a0a4c2
#
_entry.id   283469a9fe5941e2350e4b39d1a0a4c2
#
_cell.length_a   1.000
_cell.length_b   1.000
_cell.length_c   1.000
_cell.angle_alpha   90.00
_cell.angle_beta   90.00
_cell.angle_gamma   90.00
#
_symmetry.space_group_name_H-M   'P 1'
#
loop_
_entity.id
_entity.type
_entity.pdbx_description
1 polymer ?
#
loop_
_entity_poly.entity_id
_entity_poly.type
_entity_poly.pdbx_seq_one_letter_code
_entity_poly.pdbx_strand_id
1 'polypeptide(L)'
;LKVLFLYQFLTITVIVDCLGLCYNLLYHEEKKEINMGDFFNVDNKFFQGLGKIIDVICLSVFWLFLCIPVVTAGAATTALYYTVNKVIRNNRSYIGREFWHAFKSNFKQSTVVWLILLLLYGIMGFDCYVMYQYAKAGISLGKMYIIFAVLMLFATMWAIYLFPYIARFENKTKVILKNAALIALGNLWKTLLLLVIFLAAVFATYIFPPAVFVIPCVYMLVANFILEKIFQKYMSPEDIEAEKERNMEYYN
;
A
#
# COMPACT_ATOMS: atom_id res chain seq x y z
N LEU A 1 23.11 16.62 -6.37
CA LEU A 1 22.16 16.55 -7.51
C LEU A 1 22.54 15.44 -8.50
N LYS A 2 23.82 15.37 -8.95
CA LYS A 2 24.30 14.33 -9.91
C LYS A 2 24.15 12.90 -9.36
N VAL A 3 24.40 12.68 -8.07
CA VAL A 3 24.26 11.36 -7.42
C VAL A 3 22.78 10.95 -7.34
N LEU A 4 21.86 11.91 -7.06
CA LEU A 4 20.41 11.64 -7.07
C LEU A 4 19.91 11.28 -8.47
N PHE A 5 20.43 11.94 -9.51
CA PHE A 5 20.06 11.68 -10.89
C PHE A 5 20.57 10.32 -11.40
N LEU A 6 21.81 9.95 -11.02
CA LEU A 6 22.36 8.61 -11.30
C LEU A 6 21.57 7.51 -10.57
N TYR A 7 21.17 7.79 -9.33
CA TYR A 7 20.34 6.88 -8.53
C TYR A 7 18.95 6.68 -9.14
N GLN A 8 18.31 7.77 -9.60
CA GLN A 8 17.04 7.67 -10.32
C GLN A 8 17.18 6.92 -11.65
N PHE A 9 18.27 7.12 -12.37
CA PHE A 9 18.51 6.42 -13.64
C PHE A 9 18.75 4.92 -13.43
N LEU A 10 19.52 4.54 -12.40
CA LEU A 10 19.76 3.14 -12.04
C LEU A 10 18.49 2.45 -11.55
N THR A 11 17.65 3.15 -10.75
CA THR A 11 16.37 2.61 -10.31
C THR A 11 15.39 2.42 -11.46
N ILE A 12 15.35 3.33 -12.43
CA ILE A 12 14.49 3.20 -13.63
C ILE A 12 14.95 2.02 -14.48
N THR A 13 16.25 1.82 -14.68
CA THR A 13 16.79 0.70 -15.47
C THR A 13 16.45 -0.65 -14.81
N VAL A 14 16.67 -0.77 -13.51
CA VAL A 14 16.31 -1.97 -12.74
C VAL A 14 14.80 -2.23 -12.75
N ILE A 15 13.97 -1.17 -12.70
CA ILE A 15 12.51 -1.29 -12.81
C ILE A 15 12.09 -1.80 -14.20
N VAL A 16 12.71 -1.29 -15.27
CA VAL A 16 12.41 -1.74 -16.64
C VAL A 16 12.80 -3.20 -16.84
N ASP A 17 13.97 -3.61 -16.34
CA ASP A 17 14.43 -5.00 -16.41
C ASP A 17 13.56 -5.95 -15.57
N CYS A 18 13.15 -5.54 -14.35
CA CYS A 18 12.19 -6.29 -13.54
C CYS A 18 10.80 -6.37 -14.19
N LEU A 19 10.31 -5.30 -14.82
CA LEU A 19 9.04 -5.32 -15.55
C LEU A 19 9.11 -6.23 -16.78
N GLY A 20 10.22 -6.25 -17.49
CA GLY A 20 10.48 -7.18 -18.59
C GLY A 20 10.50 -8.64 -18.13
N LEU A 21 11.14 -8.92 -17.01
CA LEU A 21 11.15 -10.24 -16.37
C LEU A 21 9.75 -10.65 -15.86
N CYS A 22 9.03 -9.76 -15.19
CA CYS A 22 7.64 -10.00 -14.77
C CYS A 22 6.70 -10.19 -15.96
N TYR A 23 6.84 -9.41 -17.04
CA TYR A 23 6.06 -9.57 -18.24
C TYR A 23 6.34 -10.94 -18.91
N ASN A 24 7.60 -11.34 -19.02
CA ASN A 24 7.97 -12.64 -19.56
C ASN A 24 7.47 -13.80 -18.69
N LEU A 25 7.54 -13.68 -17.36
CA LEU A 25 7.01 -14.68 -16.44
C LEU A 25 5.47 -14.78 -16.54
N LEU A 26 4.76 -13.66 -16.60
CA LEU A 26 3.30 -13.63 -16.76
C LEU A 26 2.85 -14.14 -18.13
N TYR A 27 3.61 -13.84 -19.20
CA TYR A 27 3.29 -14.28 -20.56
C TYR A 27 3.64 -15.76 -20.79
N HIS A 28 4.66 -16.29 -20.09
CA HIS A 28 5.05 -17.70 -20.20
C HIS A 28 4.13 -18.64 -19.43
N GLU A 29 3.44 -18.17 -18.38
CA GLU A 29 2.48 -19.03 -17.65
C GLU A 29 1.21 -19.34 -18.47
N GLU A 30 0.83 -18.48 -19.42
CA GLU A 30 -0.35 -18.72 -20.27
C GLU A 30 -0.15 -19.80 -21.35
N LYS A 31 1.07 -20.33 -21.52
CA LYS A 31 1.43 -21.26 -22.63
C LYS A 31 2.19 -22.53 -22.24
N LYS A 32 2.19 -22.95 -20.97
CA LYS A 32 2.92 -24.18 -20.63
C LYS A 32 2.03 -25.35 -20.22
N GLU A 33 1.47 -26.03 -21.22
CA GLU A 33 1.52 -27.50 -21.23
C GLU A 33 2.95 -27.90 -21.60
N ILE A 34 3.81 -28.16 -20.65
CA ILE A 34 5.11 -28.80 -20.88
C ILE A 34 5.27 -29.95 -19.90
N ASN A 35 5.11 -31.14 -20.46
CA ASN A 35 5.61 -32.38 -19.94
C ASN A 35 7.16 -32.28 -19.82
N MET A 36 7.64 -31.96 -18.64
CA MET A 36 9.03 -32.26 -18.26
C MET A 36 9.01 -32.92 -16.89
N GLY A 37 9.32 -34.22 -16.91
CA GLY A 37 9.16 -35.11 -15.82
C GLY A 37 9.88 -34.70 -14.54
N ASP A 38 9.27 -35.11 -13.45
CA ASP A 38 9.73 -35.40 -12.08
C ASP A 38 10.76 -34.51 -11.35
N PHE A 39 11.43 -33.60 -11.98
CA PHE A 39 12.39 -32.71 -11.30
C PHE A 39 11.80 -31.37 -10.84
N PHE A 40 10.67 -30.94 -11.40
CA PHE A 40 9.93 -29.77 -10.99
C PHE A 40 8.51 -30.12 -10.53
N ASN A 41 8.42 -30.80 -9.42
CA ASN A 41 7.14 -31.03 -8.77
C ASN A 41 6.65 -29.67 -8.21
N VAL A 42 5.74 -29.01 -8.93
CA VAL A 42 5.14 -27.69 -8.60
C VAL A 42 4.39 -27.73 -7.26
N ASP A 43 4.05 -28.92 -6.78
CA ASP A 43 3.43 -29.17 -5.48
C ASP A 43 4.40 -29.06 -4.29
N ASN A 44 5.69 -28.84 -4.55
CA ASN A 44 6.67 -28.70 -3.49
C ASN A 44 6.47 -27.37 -2.76
N LYS A 45 6.21 -27.39 -1.44
CA LYS A 45 6.02 -26.21 -0.58
C LYS A 45 7.09 -25.14 -0.76
N PHE A 46 8.29 -25.54 -1.18
CA PHE A 46 9.41 -24.65 -1.50
C PHE A 46 9.12 -23.79 -2.74
N PHE A 47 8.62 -24.37 -3.83
CA PHE A 47 8.30 -23.65 -5.07
C PHE A 47 7.09 -22.73 -4.88
N GLN A 48 6.09 -23.16 -4.10
CA GLN A 48 4.95 -22.31 -3.73
C GLN A 48 5.40 -21.09 -2.88
N GLY A 49 6.38 -21.30 -1.97
CA GLY A 49 6.98 -20.22 -1.19
C GLY A 49 7.76 -19.24 -2.07
N LEU A 50 8.55 -19.74 -3.02
CA LEU A 50 9.31 -18.93 -3.96
C LEU A 50 8.38 -18.11 -4.88
N GLY A 51 7.30 -18.71 -5.37
CA GLY A 51 6.26 -18.00 -6.12
C GLY A 51 5.69 -16.81 -5.36
N LYS A 52 5.33 -16.99 -4.08
CA LYS A 52 4.84 -15.88 -3.23
C LYS A 52 5.85 -14.76 -3.03
N ILE A 53 7.14 -15.07 -2.96
CA ILE A 53 8.20 -14.05 -2.85
C ILE A 53 8.27 -13.24 -4.15
N ILE A 54 8.22 -13.90 -5.30
CA ILE A 54 8.18 -13.23 -6.61
C ILE A 54 6.94 -12.33 -6.69
N ASP A 55 5.79 -12.82 -6.26
CA ASP A 55 4.53 -12.09 -6.21
C ASP A 55 4.65 -10.80 -5.39
N VAL A 56 5.27 -10.85 -4.22
CA VAL A 56 5.52 -9.70 -3.35
C VAL A 56 6.41 -8.66 -4.03
N ILE A 57 7.47 -9.10 -4.70
CA ILE A 57 8.40 -8.21 -5.43
C ILE A 57 7.67 -7.58 -6.62
N CYS A 58 7.00 -8.35 -7.45
CA CYS A 58 6.25 -7.85 -8.61
C CYS A 58 5.20 -6.81 -8.20
N LEU A 59 4.46 -7.08 -7.14
CA LEU A 59 3.43 -6.17 -6.64
C LEU A 59 4.01 -4.86 -6.11
N SER A 60 5.15 -4.91 -5.42
CA SER A 60 5.88 -3.71 -4.98
C SER A 60 6.39 -2.89 -6.16
N VAL A 61 6.90 -3.55 -7.22
CA VAL A 61 7.36 -2.90 -8.45
C VAL A 61 6.21 -2.22 -9.18
N PHE A 62 5.04 -2.88 -9.33
CA PHE A 62 3.85 -2.25 -9.91
C PHE A 62 3.42 -1.00 -9.13
N TRP A 63 3.42 -1.09 -7.80
CA TRP A 63 3.09 0.03 -6.94
C TRP A 63 4.08 1.19 -7.13
N LEU A 64 5.38 0.92 -7.10
CA LEU A 64 6.43 1.92 -7.31
C LEU A 64 6.30 2.63 -8.66
N PHE A 65 6.11 1.86 -9.73
CA PHE A 65 5.94 2.41 -11.08
C PHE A 65 4.75 3.37 -11.16
N LEU A 66 3.62 3.01 -10.56
CA LEU A 66 2.43 3.86 -10.53
C LEU A 66 2.51 5.00 -9.51
N CYS A 67 3.48 5.00 -8.59
CA CYS A 67 3.77 6.11 -7.70
C CYS A 67 4.69 7.17 -8.33
N ILE A 68 5.34 6.89 -9.49
CA ILE A 68 6.16 7.89 -10.20
C ILE A 68 5.37 9.17 -10.49
N PRO A 69 4.16 9.11 -11.10
CA PRO A 69 3.29 10.26 -11.10
C PRO A 69 2.66 10.39 -9.72
N VAL A 70 3.09 11.37 -8.93
CA VAL A 70 2.62 11.60 -7.55
C VAL A 70 1.10 11.55 -7.41
N VAL A 71 0.38 11.97 -8.45
CA VAL A 71 -1.09 12.02 -8.46
C VAL A 71 -1.73 10.62 -8.37
N THR A 72 -1.09 9.59 -8.90
CA THR A 72 -1.64 8.22 -8.95
C THR A 72 -1.29 7.38 -7.73
N ALA A 73 -0.44 7.88 -6.83
CA ALA A 73 0.02 7.14 -5.65
C ALA A 73 -1.13 6.67 -4.74
N GLY A 74 -2.19 7.46 -4.60
CA GLY A 74 -3.39 7.06 -3.86
C GLY A 74 -4.10 5.86 -4.47
N ALA A 75 -4.29 5.87 -5.79
CA ALA A 75 -4.92 4.75 -6.50
C ALA A 75 -4.03 3.50 -6.48
N ALA A 76 -2.71 3.67 -6.63
CA ALA A 76 -1.75 2.59 -6.53
C ALA A 76 -1.77 1.94 -5.13
N THR A 77 -1.86 2.74 -4.06
CA THR A 77 -1.92 2.24 -2.68
C THR A 77 -3.22 1.49 -2.40
N THR A 78 -4.36 1.97 -2.93
CA THR A 78 -5.64 1.27 -2.85
C THR A 78 -5.59 -0.08 -3.57
N ALA A 79 -5.01 -0.11 -4.80
CA ALA A 79 -4.84 -1.32 -5.57
C ALA A 79 -3.89 -2.32 -4.90
N LEU A 80 -2.80 -1.82 -4.29
CA LEU A 80 -1.87 -2.63 -3.51
C LEU A 80 -2.59 -3.36 -2.37
N TYR A 81 -3.37 -2.63 -1.56
CA TYR A 81 -4.13 -3.23 -0.45
C TYR A 81 -5.12 -4.29 -0.93
N TYR A 82 -5.90 -3.97 -1.97
CA TYR A 82 -6.87 -4.89 -2.54
C TYR A 82 -6.21 -6.19 -3.03
N THR A 83 -5.10 -6.07 -3.78
CA THR A 83 -4.40 -7.23 -4.35
C THR A 83 -3.72 -8.06 -3.26
N VAL A 84 -3.11 -7.42 -2.26
CA VAL A 84 -2.54 -8.12 -1.10
C VAL A 84 -3.61 -8.95 -0.38
N ASN A 85 -4.79 -8.37 -0.15
CA ASN A 85 -5.89 -9.07 0.51
C ASN A 85 -6.40 -10.24 -0.34
N LYS A 86 -6.66 -10.00 -1.64
CA LYS A 86 -7.28 -10.99 -2.53
C LYS A 86 -6.33 -12.08 -2.97
N VAL A 87 -5.11 -11.72 -3.38
CA VAL A 87 -4.18 -12.66 -4.02
C VAL A 87 -3.20 -13.26 -3.01
N ILE A 88 -2.47 -12.43 -2.27
CA ILE A 88 -1.41 -12.95 -1.38
C ILE A 88 -2.00 -13.65 -0.15
N ARG A 89 -3.03 -13.06 0.46
CA ARG A 89 -3.65 -13.61 1.66
C ARG A 89 -4.61 -14.77 1.37
N ASN A 90 -5.45 -14.61 0.35
CA ASN A 90 -6.52 -15.56 0.03
C ASN A 90 -6.20 -16.45 -1.18
N ASN A 91 -4.99 -16.39 -1.76
CA ASN A 91 -4.53 -17.17 -2.92
C ASN A 91 -5.50 -17.15 -4.12
N ARG A 92 -6.13 -16.01 -4.41
CA ARG A 92 -7.15 -15.89 -5.46
C ARG A 92 -6.63 -15.08 -6.63
N SER A 93 -6.74 -15.65 -7.83
CA SER A 93 -6.51 -14.93 -9.08
C SER A 93 -5.06 -14.45 -9.29
N TYR A 94 -4.81 -13.84 -10.45
CA TYR A 94 -3.48 -13.38 -10.88
C TYR A 94 -3.21 -11.94 -10.42
N ILE A 95 -2.02 -11.67 -9.89
CA ILE A 95 -1.61 -10.39 -9.32
C ILE A 95 -1.82 -9.23 -10.30
N GLY A 96 -1.27 -9.32 -11.51
CA GLY A 96 -1.31 -8.22 -12.47
C GLY A 96 -2.73 -7.85 -12.88
N ARG A 97 -3.60 -8.84 -13.09
CA ARG A 97 -5.00 -8.63 -13.46
C ARG A 97 -5.78 -7.95 -12.34
N GLU A 98 -5.64 -8.45 -11.11
CA GLU A 98 -6.36 -7.91 -9.96
C GLU A 98 -5.87 -6.52 -9.55
N PHE A 99 -4.57 -6.31 -9.59
CA PHE A 99 -3.98 -5.00 -9.31
C PHE A 99 -4.47 -3.94 -10.31
N TRP A 100 -4.44 -4.27 -11.60
CA TRP A 100 -4.87 -3.35 -12.64
C TRP A 100 -6.38 -3.09 -12.62
N HIS A 101 -7.17 -4.11 -12.31
CA HIS A 101 -8.61 -3.98 -12.10
C HIS A 101 -8.92 -3.05 -10.92
N ALA A 102 -8.31 -3.29 -9.76
CA ALA A 102 -8.50 -2.47 -8.56
C ALA A 102 -8.01 -1.03 -8.77
N PHE A 103 -6.88 -0.85 -9.47
CA PHE A 103 -6.36 0.46 -9.82
C PHE A 103 -7.36 1.26 -10.66
N LYS A 104 -7.89 0.68 -11.74
CA LYS A 104 -8.85 1.36 -12.61
C LYS A 104 -10.19 1.64 -11.93
N SER A 105 -10.73 0.68 -11.20
CA SER A 105 -12.05 0.81 -10.56
C SER A 105 -12.06 1.90 -9.48
N ASN A 106 -10.99 2.02 -8.71
CA ASN A 106 -10.89 2.99 -7.61
C ASN A 106 -10.16 4.28 -7.97
N PHE A 107 -9.70 4.42 -9.23
CA PHE A 107 -8.81 5.51 -9.65
C PHE A 107 -9.34 6.89 -9.28
N LYS A 108 -10.56 7.23 -9.70
CA LYS A 108 -11.15 8.56 -9.47
C LYS A 108 -11.26 8.89 -7.99
N GLN A 109 -11.77 7.96 -7.21
CA GLN A 109 -12.05 8.18 -5.79
C GLN A 109 -10.77 8.27 -4.97
N SER A 110 -9.84 7.34 -5.19
CA SER A 110 -8.55 7.32 -4.50
C SER A 110 -7.69 8.53 -4.85
N THR A 111 -7.72 8.97 -6.12
CA THR A 111 -6.98 10.17 -6.55
C THR A 111 -7.53 11.44 -5.91
N VAL A 112 -8.86 11.59 -5.82
CA VAL A 112 -9.47 12.75 -5.13
C VAL A 112 -9.08 12.77 -3.65
N VAL A 113 -9.17 11.64 -2.96
CA VAL A 113 -8.78 11.53 -1.55
C VAL A 113 -7.28 11.83 -1.37
N TRP A 114 -6.45 11.34 -2.28
CA TRP A 114 -5.01 11.59 -2.26
C TRP A 114 -4.66 13.05 -2.47
N LEU A 115 -5.32 13.74 -3.41
CA LEU A 115 -5.12 15.18 -3.63
C LEU A 115 -5.54 16.01 -2.41
N ILE A 116 -6.62 15.64 -1.72
CA ILE A 116 -7.03 16.27 -0.46
C ILE A 116 -5.93 16.10 0.60
N LEU A 117 -5.37 14.88 0.73
CA LEU A 117 -4.26 14.63 1.65
C LEU A 117 -3.00 15.41 1.28
N LEU A 118 -2.64 15.46 -0.01
CA LEU A 118 -1.48 16.22 -0.48
C LEU A 118 -1.62 17.72 -0.15
N LEU A 119 -2.80 18.29 -0.37
CA LEU A 119 -3.09 19.67 -0.02
C LEU A 119 -2.95 19.88 1.50
N LEU A 120 -3.52 18.99 2.31
CA LEU A 120 -3.44 19.04 3.76
C LEU A 120 -1.97 18.98 4.24
N TYR A 121 -1.20 18.00 3.75
CA TYR A 121 0.22 17.87 4.09
C TYR A 121 1.06 19.04 3.58
N GLY A 122 0.72 19.60 2.42
CA GLY A 122 1.40 20.77 1.85
C GLY A 122 1.24 22.00 2.74
N ILE A 123 0.03 22.30 3.15
CA ILE A 123 -0.28 23.44 4.04
C ILE A 123 0.41 23.23 5.39
N MET A 124 0.17 22.08 6.04
CA MET A 124 0.72 21.82 7.38
C MET A 124 2.25 21.73 7.37
N GLY A 125 2.85 21.18 6.30
CA GLY A 125 4.30 21.11 6.14
C GLY A 125 4.92 22.50 5.95
N PHE A 126 4.29 23.37 5.18
CA PHE A 126 4.70 24.76 5.02
C PHE A 126 4.64 25.52 6.35
N ASP A 127 3.52 25.42 7.09
CA ASP A 127 3.38 26.06 8.39
C ASP A 127 4.42 25.53 9.40
N CYS A 128 4.65 24.23 9.42
CA CYS A 128 5.68 23.60 10.26
C CYS A 128 7.09 24.15 9.92
N TYR A 129 7.41 24.28 8.63
CA TYR A 129 8.69 24.83 8.19
C TYR A 129 8.87 26.28 8.60
N VAL A 130 7.87 27.13 8.37
CA VAL A 130 7.91 28.58 8.75
C VAL A 130 8.07 28.73 10.26
N MET A 131 7.27 27.99 11.04
CA MET A 131 7.38 28.04 12.51
C MET A 131 8.73 27.53 13.02
N TYR A 132 9.31 26.50 12.38
CA TYR A 132 10.64 26.04 12.71
C TYR A 132 11.73 27.10 12.47
N GLN A 133 11.62 27.90 11.39
CA GLN A 133 12.53 29.02 11.13
C GLN A 133 12.39 30.13 12.21
N TYR A 134 11.18 30.43 12.65
CA TYR A 134 10.95 31.37 13.76
C TYR A 134 11.53 30.84 15.08
N ALA A 135 11.42 29.54 15.35
CA ALA A 135 12.05 28.94 16.52
C ALA A 135 13.59 29.09 16.49
N LYS A 136 14.22 28.90 15.32
CA LYS A 136 15.66 29.16 15.14
C LYS A 136 16.06 30.62 15.35
N ALA A 137 15.18 31.55 14.99
CA ALA A 137 15.39 32.97 15.20
C ALA A 137 15.17 33.42 16.66
N GLY A 138 14.88 32.49 17.59
CA GLY A 138 14.63 32.81 19.00
C GLY A 138 13.24 33.36 19.31
N ILE A 139 12.32 33.37 18.33
CA ILE A 139 10.95 33.86 18.51
C ILE A 139 10.12 32.78 19.21
N SER A 140 9.48 33.14 20.34
CA SER A 140 8.72 32.20 21.19
C SER A 140 7.57 31.52 20.43
N LEU A 141 6.89 32.20 19.51
CA LEU A 141 5.85 31.66 18.64
C LEU A 141 6.35 30.47 17.77
N GLY A 142 7.63 30.43 17.46
CA GLY A 142 8.24 29.38 16.65
C GLY A 142 8.02 27.98 17.25
N LYS A 143 7.88 27.84 18.58
CA LYS A 143 7.62 26.55 19.25
C LYS A 143 6.31 25.88 18.77
N MET A 144 5.42 26.60 18.10
CA MET A 144 4.18 26.04 17.53
C MET A 144 4.45 25.01 16.42
N TYR A 145 5.69 24.89 15.86
CA TYR A 145 6.02 23.83 14.90
C TYR A 145 5.73 22.44 15.47
N ILE A 146 5.82 22.24 16.78
CA ILE A 146 5.51 20.97 17.44
C ILE A 146 4.04 20.61 17.25
N ILE A 147 3.12 21.59 17.34
CA ILE A 147 1.68 21.38 17.17
C ILE A 147 1.41 20.91 15.73
N PHE A 148 2.00 21.57 14.72
CA PHE A 148 1.86 21.16 13.32
C PHE A 148 2.44 19.77 13.07
N ALA A 149 3.58 19.42 13.68
CA ALA A 149 4.15 18.09 13.59
C ALA A 149 3.22 17.01 14.18
N VAL A 150 2.60 17.31 15.33
CA VAL A 150 1.61 16.39 15.96
C VAL A 150 0.37 16.25 15.08
N LEU A 151 -0.13 17.35 14.50
CA LEU A 151 -1.27 17.29 13.58
C LEU A 151 -0.95 16.47 12.32
N MET A 152 0.27 16.60 11.76
CA MET A 152 0.73 15.74 10.64
C MET A 152 0.75 14.27 11.02
N LEU A 153 1.14 13.96 12.25
CA LEU A 153 1.12 12.59 12.77
C LEU A 153 -0.32 12.04 12.82
N PHE A 154 -1.30 12.83 13.31
CA PHE A 154 -2.70 12.44 13.28
C PHE A 154 -3.24 12.29 11.85
N ALA A 155 -2.85 13.16 10.93
CA ALA A 155 -3.19 13.03 9.52
C ALA A 155 -2.64 11.74 8.91
N THR A 156 -1.43 11.32 9.30
CA THR A 156 -0.83 10.05 8.87
C THR A 156 -1.59 8.84 9.44
N MET A 157 -1.97 8.89 10.72
CA MET A 157 -2.80 7.86 11.33
C MET A 157 -4.14 7.70 10.59
N TRP A 158 -4.74 8.81 10.17
CA TRP A 158 -5.95 8.81 9.36
C TRP A 158 -5.71 8.25 7.95
N ALA A 159 -4.64 8.67 7.28
CA ALA A 159 -4.27 8.23 5.93
C ALA A 159 -4.08 6.71 5.82
N ILE A 160 -3.56 6.04 6.87
CA ILE A 160 -3.38 4.59 6.95
C ILE A 160 -4.71 3.83 6.73
N TYR A 161 -5.84 4.40 7.14
CA TYR A 161 -7.16 3.78 6.97
C TYR A 161 -7.86 4.13 5.67
N LEU A 162 -7.56 5.30 5.07
CA LEU A 162 -8.31 5.82 3.91
C LEU A 162 -8.26 4.90 2.69
N PHE A 163 -7.07 4.52 2.25
CA PHE A 163 -6.90 3.69 1.05
C PHE A 163 -7.38 2.25 1.24
N PRO A 164 -7.10 1.58 2.37
CA PRO A 164 -7.70 0.30 2.70
C PRO A 164 -9.23 0.35 2.77
N TYR A 165 -9.79 1.42 3.31
CA TYR A 165 -11.24 1.59 3.39
C TYR A 165 -11.88 1.73 1.99
N ILE A 166 -11.26 2.49 1.08
CA ILE A 166 -11.70 2.59 -0.33
C ILE A 166 -11.65 1.23 -1.01
N ALA A 167 -10.59 0.46 -0.78
CA ALA A 167 -10.42 -0.86 -1.38
C ALA A 167 -11.47 -1.89 -0.89
N ARG A 168 -12.05 -1.65 0.29
CA ARG A 168 -12.91 -2.60 0.97
C ARG A 168 -14.39 -2.27 0.87
N PHE A 169 -14.75 -0.97 0.88
CA PHE A 169 -16.13 -0.50 0.98
C PHE A 169 -16.48 0.47 -0.15
N GLU A 170 -17.59 0.22 -0.82
CA GLU A 170 -18.14 1.10 -1.84
C GLU A 170 -18.98 2.21 -1.20
N ASN A 171 -18.36 3.33 -0.89
CA ASN A 171 -19.00 4.47 -0.24
C ASN A 171 -18.67 5.79 -0.95
N LYS A 172 -19.49 6.83 -0.76
CA LYS A 172 -19.19 8.18 -1.25
C LYS A 172 -17.96 8.77 -0.54
N THR A 173 -17.14 9.56 -1.23
CA THR A 173 -15.89 10.13 -0.71
C THR A 173 -16.03 10.80 0.65
N LYS A 174 -17.10 11.58 0.88
CA LYS A 174 -17.36 12.22 2.19
C LYS A 174 -17.56 11.19 3.32
N VAL A 175 -18.24 10.09 3.03
CA VAL A 175 -18.48 9.00 3.99
C VAL A 175 -17.17 8.28 4.31
N ILE A 176 -16.34 8.06 3.30
CA ILE A 176 -15.01 7.44 3.46
C ILE A 176 -14.14 8.28 4.39
N LEU A 177 -14.00 9.58 4.12
CA LEU A 177 -13.21 10.50 4.93
C LEU A 177 -13.66 10.47 6.40
N LYS A 178 -14.97 10.55 6.64
CA LYS A 178 -15.55 10.52 7.99
C LYS A 178 -15.33 9.15 8.67
N ASN A 179 -15.69 8.07 8.00
CA ASN A 179 -15.64 6.73 8.61
C ASN A 179 -14.21 6.28 8.87
N ALA A 180 -13.27 6.54 7.96
CA ALA A 180 -11.86 6.24 8.19
C ALA A 180 -11.30 6.99 9.41
N ALA A 181 -11.70 8.26 9.62
CA ALA A 181 -11.32 9.03 10.81
C ALA A 181 -11.92 8.42 12.09
N LEU A 182 -13.21 8.09 12.07
CA LEU A 182 -13.89 7.50 13.23
C LEU A 182 -13.30 6.13 13.59
N ILE A 183 -12.97 5.30 12.59
CA ILE A 183 -12.36 3.99 12.82
C ILE A 183 -10.94 4.14 13.39
N ALA A 184 -10.15 5.09 12.86
CA ALA A 184 -8.81 5.38 13.34
C ALA A 184 -8.84 5.84 14.81
N LEU A 185 -9.75 6.73 15.18
CA LEU A 185 -9.93 7.23 16.54
C LEU A 185 -10.54 6.16 17.46
N GLY A 186 -11.49 5.37 16.96
CA GLY A 186 -12.13 4.29 17.75
C GLY A 186 -11.19 3.11 18.05
N ASN A 187 -10.05 3.00 17.36
CA ASN A 187 -9.07 1.93 17.54
C ASN A 187 -7.65 2.47 17.74
N LEU A 188 -7.48 3.53 18.55
CA LEU A 188 -6.21 4.26 18.73
C LEU A 188 -5.00 3.36 18.97
N TRP A 189 -5.13 2.33 19.81
CA TRP A 189 -4.02 1.42 20.12
C TRP A 189 -3.52 0.65 18.90
N LYS A 190 -4.46 0.15 18.08
CA LYS A 190 -4.11 -0.55 16.82
C LYS A 190 -3.58 0.44 15.75
N THR A 191 -4.12 1.65 15.73
CA THR A 191 -3.69 2.73 14.86
C THR A 191 -2.25 3.14 15.19
N LEU A 192 -1.92 3.27 16.47
CA LEU A 192 -0.55 3.57 16.90
C LEU A 192 0.42 2.43 16.53
N LEU A 193 0.01 1.18 16.68
CA LEU A 193 0.79 0.03 16.24
C LEU A 193 1.06 0.08 14.73
N LEU A 194 0.03 0.35 13.91
CA LEU A 194 0.16 0.49 12.47
C LEU A 194 1.09 1.65 12.08
N LEU A 195 1.01 2.77 12.81
CA LEU A 195 1.90 3.91 12.61
C LEU A 195 3.36 3.53 12.91
N VAL A 196 3.62 2.84 14.01
CA VAL A 196 4.98 2.38 14.36
C VAL A 196 5.53 1.44 13.29
N ILE A 197 4.73 0.49 12.80
CA ILE A 197 5.13 -0.42 11.72
C ILE A 197 5.40 0.38 10.42
N PHE A 198 4.57 1.39 10.11
CA PHE A 198 4.78 2.27 8.97
C PHE A 198 6.10 3.04 9.06
N LEU A 199 6.37 3.67 10.21
CA LEU A 199 7.61 4.41 10.44
C LEU A 199 8.84 3.48 10.39
N ALA A 200 8.74 2.27 10.94
CA ALA A 200 9.78 1.25 10.85
C ALA A 200 10.05 0.83 9.40
N ALA A 201 9.01 0.67 8.58
CA ALA A 201 9.12 0.36 7.15
C ALA A 201 9.84 1.49 6.38
N VAL A 202 9.46 2.75 6.64
CA VAL A 202 10.12 3.93 6.05
C VAL A 202 11.58 4.01 6.48
N PHE A 203 11.89 3.80 7.77
CA PHE A 203 13.25 3.81 8.30
C PHE A 203 14.11 2.68 7.72
N ALA A 204 13.57 1.48 7.58
CA ALA A 204 14.25 0.34 6.96
C ALA A 204 14.58 0.63 5.48
N THR A 205 13.67 1.26 4.74
CA THR A 205 13.91 1.68 3.36
C THR A 205 14.98 2.77 3.27
N TYR A 206 15.05 3.66 4.27
CA TYR A 206 16.09 4.70 4.34
C TYR A 206 17.47 4.11 4.56
N ILE A 207 17.61 3.11 5.46
CA ILE A 207 18.91 2.44 5.73
C ILE A 207 19.33 1.56 4.54
N PHE A 208 18.40 0.82 3.96
CA PHE A 208 18.67 -0.10 2.86
C PHE A 208 17.72 0.18 1.68
N PRO A 209 18.09 1.13 0.79
CA PRO A 209 17.24 1.56 -0.32
C PRO A 209 16.70 0.44 -1.23
N PRO A 210 17.43 -0.64 -1.54
CA PRO A 210 16.87 -1.75 -2.33
C PRO A 210 15.65 -2.42 -1.70
N ALA A 211 15.45 -2.28 -0.39
CA ALA A 211 14.28 -2.81 0.29
C ALA A 211 12.94 -2.20 -0.16
N VAL A 212 12.97 -1.07 -0.88
CA VAL A 212 11.79 -0.45 -1.50
C VAL A 212 11.03 -1.40 -2.45
N PHE A 213 11.73 -2.39 -3.04
CA PHE A 213 11.11 -3.40 -3.91
C PHE A 213 10.34 -4.50 -3.16
N VAL A 214 10.44 -4.54 -1.83
CA VAL A 214 9.79 -5.58 -1.00
C VAL A 214 8.94 -4.97 0.10
N ILE A 215 9.46 -3.95 0.79
CA ILE A 215 8.84 -3.35 1.98
C ILE A 215 7.40 -2.86 1.75
N PRO A 216 7.03 -2.19 0.64
CA PRO A 216 5.66 -1.69 0.46
C PRO A 216 4.62 -2.81 0.53
N CYS A 217 4.87 -3.93 -0.15
CA CYS A 217 3.97 -5.07 -0.15
C CYS A 217 3.97 -5.78 1.22
N VAL A 218 5.13 -5.97 1.84
CA VAL A 218 5.24 -6.59 3.18
C VAL A 218 4.53 -5.73 4.23
N TYR A 219 4.76 -4.42 4.23
CA TYR A 219 4.02 -3.49 5.09
C TYR A 219 2.51 -3.62 4.91
N MET A 220 2.05 -3.62 3.64
CA MET A 220 0.63 -3.71 3.34
C MET A 220 0.04 -5.06 3.76
N LEU A 221 0.82 -6.14 3.67
CA LEU A 221 0.43 -7.47 4.12
C LEU A 221 0.24 -7.51 5.64
N VAL A 222 1.19 -6.97 6.40
CA VAL A 222 1.09 -6.88 7.87
C VAL A 222 -0.06 -5.97 8.27
N ALA A 223 -0.20 -4.82 7.62
CA ALA A 223 -1.32 -3.89 7.85
C ALA A 223 -2.67 -4.55 7.55
N ASN A 224 -2.77 -5.36 6.49
CA ASN A 224 -3.99 -6.08 6.13
C ASN A 224 -4.45 -7.01 7.26
N PHE A 225 -3.56 -7.75 7.92
CA PHE A 225 -3.94 -8.62 9.05
C PHE A 225 -4.59 -7.86 10.21
N ILE A 226 -4.13 -6.64 10.47
CA ILE A 226 -4.66 -5.79 11.54
C ILE A 226 -5.95 -5.09 11.11
N LEU A 227 -5.94 -4.51 9.89
CA LEU A 227 -7.05 -3.72 9.35
C LEU A 227 -8.28 -4.57 9.08
N GLU A 228 -8.14 -5.79 8.53
CA GLU A 228 -9.27 -6.69 8.29
C GLU A 228 -9.98 -7.07 9.60
N LYS A 229 -9.23 -7.32 10.68
CA LYS A 229 -9.83 -7.56 12.01
C LYS A 229 -10.60 -6.33 12.54
N ILE A 230 -10.18 -5.12 12.14
CA ILE A 230 -10.88 -3.89 12.50
C ILE A 230 -12.12 -3.74 11.63
N PHE A 231 -12.00 -3.91 10.32
CA PHE A 231 -13.11 -3.72 9.37
C PHE A 231 -14.24 -4.72 9.58
N GLN A 232 -13.92 -5.99 9.85
CA GLN A 232 -14.92 -7.01 10.17
C GLN A 232 -15.80 -6.64 11.38
N LYS A 233 -15.28 -5.86 12.33
CA LYS A 233 -16.06 -5.37 13.47
C LYS A 233 -17.16 -4.37 13.06
N TYR A 234 -16.99 -3.71 11.91
CA TYR A 234 -17.90 -2.69 11.39
C TYR A 234 -18.73 -3.17 10.19
N MET A 235 -18.59 -4.43 9.80
CA MET A 235 -19.41 -5.08 8.76
C MET A 235 -20.68 -5.68 9.37
N SER A 236 -21.72 -5.81 8.55
CA SER A 236 -22.90 -6.55 8.96
C SER A 236 -22.60 -8.07 9.05
N PRO A 237 -23.30 -8.84 9.90
CA PRO A 237 -23.15 -10.29 9.94
C PRO A 237 -23.37 -10.95 8.58
N GLU A 238 -24.34 -10.45 7.80
CA GLU A 238 -24.69 -10.94 6.46
C GLU A 238 -23.54 -10.75 5.47
N ASP A 239 -22.86 -9.58 5.50
CA ASP A 239 -21.70 -9.32 4.64
C ASP A 239 -20.51 -10.22 5.00
N ILE A 240 -20.33 -10.53 6.28
CA ILE A 240 -19.26 -11.43 6.76
C ILE A 240 -19.53 -12.87 6.29
N GLU A 241 -20.78 -13.33 6.35
CA GLU A 241 -21.15 -14.66 5.89
C GLU A 241 -21.01 -14.78 4.37
N ALA A 242 -21.53 -13.82 3.61
CA ALA A 242 -21.36 -13.76 2.16
C ALA A 242 -19.90 -13.72 1.72
N GLU A 243 -19.03 -13.11 2.51
CA GLU A 243 -17.58 -13.14 2.24
C GLU A 243 -16.97 -14.51 2.52
N LYS A 244 -17.38 -15.18 3.59
CA LYS A 244 -16.92 -16.53 3.91
C LYS A 244 -17.37 -17.53 2.84
N GLU A 245 -18.61 -17.46 2.39
CA GLU A 245 -19.14 -18.32 1.32
C GLU A 245 -18.36 -18.13 0.02
N ARG A 246 -18.15 -16.89 -0.43
CA ARG A 246 -17.30 -16.58 -1.60
C ARG A 246 -15.88 -17.08 -1.43
N ASN A 247 -15.38 -17.14 -0.19
CA ASN A 247 -14.05 -17.66 0.09
C ASN A 247 -14.04 -19.19 0.01
N MET A 248 -15.09 -19.89 0.43
CA MET A 248 -15.22 -21.35 0.36
C MET A 248 -15.46 -21.85 -1.06
N GLU A 249 -16.28 -21.19 -1.84
CA GLU A 249 -16.54 -21.53 -3.26
C GLU A 249 -15.28 -21.55 -4.13
N TYR A 250 -14.28 -20.75 -3.79
CA TYR A 250 -13.02 -20.71 -4.52
C TYR A 250 -12.05 -21.85 -4.18
N TYR A 251 -12.24 -22.53 -3.04
CA TYR A 251 -11.39 -23.65 -2.61
C TYR A 251 -11.98 -25.03 -2.97
N ASN A 252 -13.23 -25.10 -3.46
CA ASN A 252 -13.89 -26.28 -3.97
C ASN A 252 -13.85 -26.32 -5.51
#